data_76523d26e9629c02a86bad231f019a9c
#
_entry.id   76523d26e9629c02a86bad231f019a9c
#
_cell.length_a   1.000
_cell.length_b   1.000
_cell.length_c   1.000
_cell.angle_alpha   90.00
_cell.angle_beta   90.00
_cell.angle_gamma   90.00
#
_symmetry.space_group_name_H-M   'P 1'
#
loop_
_entity.id
_entity.type
_entity.pdbx_description
1 polymer ?
#
loop_
_entity_poly.entity_id
_entity_poly.type
_entity_poly.pdbx_seq_one_letter_code
_entity_poly.pdbx_strand_id
1 'polypeptide(L)'
;MKITTYTPDYNGSIAIVYTDSKELSQHLNEAQLDRVHALGEKFEEKWLEVQAGTDTAWVYKLGKTTDADARAEKMRQAGNKLVLKANAAYLDRIALLGAHVPHVAEGAILGNYQFLRYFSDSHKRKNSMAQLFVSKEDEQTLAPIAIATMGTLFARELVNTPVIDLTATDLANQAKEASKRHGFSIEVLEKKQIESLKMGGLLAVNYGSPEPPVFIIMEHKPKNAKNEKPLVLVGKGVVYDTGGLSLKPSNFMDDMKSDMGGAAAVIGAMSAAAEADLPVHIIGLVPATDNRPGGNAVTPGDVITISDGTSVEVMNTDAEGRLILSDALVYAKRYQPELVIDLATLTGAA
;
A
#
# COMPACT_ATOMS: atom_id res chain seq x y z
N MET A 1 -12.95 -6.05 -0.61
CA MET A 1 -13.56 -7.30 -0.08
C MET A 1 -14.10 -7.01 1.31
N LYS A 2 -15.34 -7.41 1.60
CA LYS A 2 -15.98 -7.18 2.92
C LYS A 2 -15.62 -8.33 3.87
N ILE A 3 -15.38 -8.03 5.14
CA ILE A 3 -15.22 -9.00 6.23
C ILE A 3 -16.55 -9.08 6.97
N THR A 4 -16.97 -10.28 7.33
CA THR A 4 -18.25 -10.54 8.01
C THR A 4 -18.07 -11.67 9.03
N THR A 5 -18.73 -11.57 10.16
CA THR A 5 -18.70 -12.63 11.18
C THR A 5 -19.33 -13.91 10.64
N TYR A 6 -18.64 -15.04 10.79
CA TYR A 6 -19.14 -16.37 10.49
C TYR A 6 -20.22 -16.77 11.49
N THR A 7 -21.30 -17.33 10.98
CA THR A 7 -22.43 -17.83 11.78
C THR A 7 -22.71 -19.32 11.46
N PRO A 8 -23.27 -20.11 12.38
CA PRO A 8 -23.52 -21.53 12.15
C PRO A 8 -24.48 -21.87 10.99
N ASP A 9 -25.29 -20.89 10.57
CA ASP A 9 -26.19 -20.99 9.42
C ASP A 9 -25.51 -20.59 8.09
N TYR A 10 -24.20 -20.32 8.09
CA TYR A 10 -23.45 -20.08 6.86
C TYR A 10 -23.55 -21.30 5.94
N ASN A 11 -24.04 -21.05 4.73
CA ASN A 11 -24.12 -22.05 3.67
C ASN A 11 -23.26 -21.56 2.48
N GLY A 12 -22.17 -22.24 2.22
CA GLY A 12 -21.23 -21.91 1.14
C GLY A 12 -19.87 -22.54 1.35
N SER A 13 -18.96 -22.20 0.46
CA SER A 13 -17.61 -22.75 0.45
C SER A 13 -16.80 -22.31 1.67
N ILE A 14 -15.97 -23.21 2.19
CA ILE A 14 -15.11 -22.98 3.35
C ILE A 14 -13.63 -23.21 3.01
N ALA A 15 -12.74 -22.53 3.71
CA ALA A 15 -11.30 -22.76 3.66
C ALA A 15 -10.76 -22.93 5.09
N ILE A 16 -10.04 -24.01 5.35
CA ILE A 16 -9.59 -24.39 6.68
C ILE A 16 -8.08 -24.53 6.69
N VAL A 17 -7.41 -23.80 7.57
CA VAL A 17 -5.99 -24.01 7.90
C VAL A 17 -5.91 -24.83 9.18
N TYR A 18 -5.23 -25.96 9.14
CA TYR A 18 -5.17 -26.88 10.28
C TYR A 18 -3.74 -27.40 10.54
N THR A 19 -3.52 -27.82 11.77
CA THR A 19 -2.30 -28.49 12.22
C THR A 19 -2.53 -29.97 12.50
N ASP A 20 -3.66 -30.31 13.15
CA ASP A 20 -4.11 -31.67 13.45
C ASP A 20 -5.40 -31.96 12.66
N SER A 21 -5.43 -33.10 11.96
CA SER A 21 -6.61 -33.51 11.17
C SER A 21 -7.89 -33.66 12.01
N LYS A 22 -7.78 -33.83 13.32
CA LYS A 22 -8.95 -33.84 14.24
C LYS A 22 -9.73 -32.54 14.21
N GLU A 23 -9.07 -31.40 13.91
CA GLU A 23 -9.72 -30.07 13.78
C GLU A 23 -10.73 -30.06 12.62
N LEU A 24 -10.50 -30.87 11.59
CA LEU A 24 -11.32 -30.92 10.38
C LEU A 24 -12.69 -31.59 10.61
N SER A 25 -12.82 -32.50 11.59
CA SER A 25 -14.05 -33.28 11.82
C SER A 25 -15.26 -32.40 12.21
N GLN A 26 -15.02 -31.18 12.65
CA GLN A 26 -16.07 -30.21 12.98
C GLN A 26 -16.64 -29.49 11.73
N HIS A 27 -15.96 -29.58 10.60
CA HIS A 27 -16.26 -28.76 9.41
C HIS A 27 -16.44 -29.60 8.14
N LEU A 28 -15.90 -30.83 8.10
CA LEU A 28 -15.92 -31.70 6.93
C LEU A 28 -16.75 -32.94 7.21
N ASN A 29 -17.42 -33.43 6.19
CA ASN A 29 -18.11 -34.72 6.25
C ASN A 29 -17.12 -35.90 6.11
N GLU A 30 -17.60 -37.14 6.35
CA GLU A 30 -16.78 -38.35 6.36
C GLU A 30 -16.03 -38.55 5.04
N ALA A 31 -16.68 -38.38 3.89
CA ALA A 31 -16.07 -38.57 2.58
C ALA A 31 -14.94 -37.51 2.29
N GLN A 32 -15.13 -36.30 2.77
CA GLN A 32 -14.10 -35.27 2.68
C GLN A 32 -12.90 -35.58 3.59
N LEU A 33 -13.15 -36.04 4.81
CA LEU A 33 -12.12 -36.46 5.76
C LEU A 33 -11.31 -37.64 5.22
N ASP A 34 -11.96 -38.64 4.67
CA ASP A 34 -11.31 -39.80 4.04
C ASP A 34 -10.37 -39.35 2.89
N ARG A 35 -10.82 -38.39 2.07
CA ARG A 35 -10.02 -37.82 0.98
C ARG A 35 -8.77 -37.11 1.51
N VAL A 36 -8.92 -36.31 2.58
CA VAL A 36 -7.79 -35.64 3.23
C VAL A 36 -6.80 -36.65 3.81
N HIS A 37 -7.29 -37.67 4.51
CA HIS A 37 -6.47 -38.72 5.11
C HIS A 37 -5.74 -39.56 4.07
N ALA A 38 -6.39 -39.91 2.96
CA ALA A 38 -5.78 -40.68 1.87
C ALA A 38 -4.62 -39.96 1.18
N LEU A 39 -4.63 -38.61 1.15
CA LEU A 39 -3.56 -37.80 0.58
C LEU A 39 -2.44 -37.50 1.58
N GLY A 40 -2.74 -37.56 2.88
CA GLY A 40 -1.75 -37.41 3.95
C GLY A 40 -0.92 -36.13 3.83
N GLU A 41 0.41 -36.29 3.80
CA GLU A 41 1.36 -35.16 3.72
C GLU A 41 1.63 -34.65 2.31
N LYS A 42 1.07 -35.28 1.28
CA LYS A 42 1.32 -34.94 -0.14
C LYS A 42 0.93 -33.52 -0.53
N PHE A 43 0.04 -32.87 0.26
CA PHE A 43 -0.41 -31.49 0.02
C PHE A 43 0.03 -30.51 1.12
N GLU A 44 0.98 -30.88 1.98
CA GLU A 44 1.50 -29.96 3.01
C GLU A 44 1.92 -28.64 2.39
N GLU A 45 1.53 -27.53 3.03
CA GLU A 45 1.72 -26.14 2.55
C GLU A 45 1.08 -25.85 1.17
N LYS A 46 -0.02 -26.58 0.83
CA LYS A 46 -0.81 -26.35 -0.38
C LYS A 46 -2.31 -26.46 -0.06
N TRP A 47 -3.14 -25.76 -0.82
CA TRP A 47 -4.57 -25.91 -0.76
C TRP A 47 -5.00 -27.20 -1.49
N LEU A 48 -5.60 -28.09 -0.76
CA LEU A 48 -6.31 -29.26 -1.29
C LEU A 48 -7.80 -28.91 -1.39
N GLU A 49 -8.36 -29.09 -2.57
CA GLU A 49 -9.79 -28.98 -2.81
C GLU A 49 -10.49 -30.31 -2.54
N VAL A 50 -11.54 -30.26 -1.71
CA VAL A 50 -12.41 -31.39 -1.42
C VAL A 50 -13.86 -30.94 -1.62
N GLN A 51 -14.57 -31.61 -2.50
CA GLN A 51 -15.97 -31.30 -2.84
C GLN A 51 -16.95 -32.06 -1.98
N ALA A 52 -18.09 -31.43 -1.66
CA ALA A 52 -19.24 -32.07 -1.04
C ALA A 52 -20.53 -31.45 -1.62
N GLY A 53 -21.10 -32.11 -2.60
CA GLY A 53 -22.27 -31.58 -3.31
C GLY A 53 -21.92 -30.34 -4.14
N THR A 54 -22.61 -29.25 -3.89
CA THR A 54 -22.37 -27.94 -4.55
C THR A 54 -21.29 -27.09 -3.87
N ASP A 55 -20.94 -27.46 -2.62
CA ASP A 55 -20.02 -26.67 -1.81
C ASP A 55 -18.60 -27.21 -1.89
N THR A 56 -17.64 -26.29 -2.01
CA THR A 56 -16.22 -26.60 -2.06
C THR A 56 -15.58 -26.29 -0.72
N ALA A 57 -14.86 -27.25 -0.17
CA ALA A 57 -13.97 -27.02 0.96
C ALA A 57 -12.51 -27.04 0.47
N TRP A 58 -11.73 -26.07 0.90
CA TRP A 58 -10.28 -26.06 0.74
C TRP A 58 -9.62 -26.30 2.09
N VAL A 59 -8.70 -27.23 2.15
CA VAL A 59 -7.93 -27.52 3.36
C VAL A 59 -6.46 -27.25 3.12
N TYR A 60 -5.81 -26.63 4.10
CA TYR A 60 -4.38 -26.32 4.07
C TYR A 60 -3.71 -26.88 5.31
N LYS A 61 -2.84 -27.87 5.13
CA LYS A 61 -2.06 -28.43 6.23
C LYS A 61 -0.85 -27.53 6.48
N LEU A 62 -0.74 -27.02 7.70
CA LEU A 62 0.36 -26.16 8.11
C LEU A 62 1.64 -26.97 8.29
N GLY A 63 2.72 -26.54 7.65
CA GLY A 63 4.06 -27.14 7.81
C GLY A 63 4.74 -26.76 9.12
N LYS A 64 5.83 -27.45 9.41
CA LYS A 64 6.65 -27.24 10.61
C LYS A 64 7.56 -26.03 10.44
N THR A 65 7.06 -24.82 10.69
CA THR A 65 7.85 -23.59 10.71
C THR A 65 7.87 -23.03 12.13
N THR A 66 9.07 -22.82 12.69
CA THR A 66 9.25 -22.29 14.06
C THR A 66 9.29 -20.77 14.11
N ASP A 67 9.72 -20.12 13.03
CA ASP A 67 9.78 -18.67 12.90
C ASP A 67 8.36 -18.12 12.68
N ALA A 68 7.94 -17.18 13.53
CA ALA A 68 6.59 -16.61 13.51
C ALA A 68 6.36 -15.70 12.29
N ASP A 69 7.38 -14.91 11.90
CA ASP A 69 7.26 -13.97 10.77
C ASP A 69 7.26 -14.73 9.44
N ALA A 70 8.12 -15.73 9.29
CA ALA A 70 8.12 -16.62 8.13
C ALA A 70 6.79 -17.37 8.00
N ARG A 71 6.18 -17.77 9.12
CA ARG A 71 4.86 -18.41 9.14
C ARG A 71 3.77 -17.44 8.72
N ALA A 72 3.76 -16.22 9.25
CA ALA A 72 2.81 -15.18 8.87
C ALA A 72 2.87 -14.90 7.37
N GLU A 73 4.08 -14.79 6.79
CA GLU A 73 4.26 -14.57 5.36
C GLU A 73 3.77 -15.76 4.52
N LYS A 74 4.06 -16.99 4.93
CA LYS A 74 3.50 -18.19 4.26
C LYS A 74 1.96 -18.18 4.26
N MET A 75 1.34 -17.70 5.34
CA MET A 75 -0.12 -17.61 5.43
C MET A 75 -0.68 -16.50 4.53
N ARG A 76 -0.02 -15.35 4.40
CA ARG A 76 -0.39 -14.33 3.40
C ARG A 76 -0.32 -14.90 1.97
N GLN A 77 0.77 -15.61 1.65
CA GLN A 77 0.89 -16.28 0.35
C GLN A 77 -0.18 -17.35 0.12
N ALA A 78 -0.54 -18.10 1.16
CA ALA A 78 -1.66 -19.07 1.10
C ALA A 78 -2.98 -18.35 0.84
N GLY A 79 -3.24 -17.22 1.49
CA GLY A 79 -4.42 -16.38 1.27
C GLY A 79 -4.53 -15.86 -0.15
N ASN A 80 -3.41 -15.38 -0.73
CA ASN A 80 -3.36 -14.98 -2.14
C ASN A 80 -3.72 -16.15 -3.07
N LYS A 81 -3.11 -17.34 -2.86
CA LYS A 81 -3.42 -18.53 -3.67
C LYS A 81 -4.87 -18.97 -3.52
N LEU A 82 -5.45 -18.84 -2.33
CA LEU A 82 -6.86 -19.15 -2.08
C LEU A 82 -7.79 -18.24 -2.87
N VAL A 83 -7.60 -16.93 -2.78
CA VAL A 83 -8.49 -15.98 -3.47
C VAL A 83 -8.41 -16.12 -4.98
N LEU A 84 -7.25 -16.45 -5.55
CA LEU A 84 -7.12 -16.73 -6.98
C LEU A 84 -7.92 -17.96 -7.38
N LYS A 85 -7.90 -19.05 -6.57
CA LYS A 85 -8.72 -20.24 -6.80
C LYS A 85 -10.21 -19.95 -6.68
N ALA A 86 -10.60 -19.20 -5.66
CA ALA A 86 -12.00 -18.81 -5.43
C ALA A 86 -12.54 -17.97 -6.60
N ASN A 87 -11.77 -17.00 -7.11
CA ASN A 87 -12.14 -16.23 -8.29
C ASN A 87 -12.25 -17.11 -9.56
N ALA A 88 -11.34 -18.06 -9.75
CA ALA A 88 -11.39 -19.00 -10.88
C ALA A 88 -12.61 -19.92 -10.82
N ALA A 89 -13.10 -20.21 -9.60
CA ALA A 89 -14.33 -20.96 -9.35
C ALA A 89 -15.59 -20.06 -9.31
N TYR A 90 -15.47 -18.76 -9.63
CA TYR A 90 -16.56 -17.77 -9.60
C TYR A 90 -17.28 -17.67 -8.25
N LEU A 91 -16.58 -17.90 -7.15
CA LEU A 91 -17.15 -17.72 -5.82
C LEU A 91 -17.18 -16.24 -5.46
N ASP A 92 -18.26 -15.81 -4.83
CA ASP A 92 -18.43 -14.44 -4.33
C ASP A 92 -18.10 -14.33 -2.83
N ARG A 93 -18.09 -15.45 -2.12
CA ARG A 93 -17.88 -15.53 -0.67
C ARG A 93 -17.23 -16.84 -0.25
N ILE A 94 -16.48 -16.78 0.86
CA ILE A 94 -15.85 -17.95 1.48
C ILE A 94 -15.72 -17.73 3.00
N ALA A 95 -15.88 -18.80 3.80
CA ALA A 95 -15.56 -18.75 5.21
C ALA A 95 -14.13 -19.27 5.45
N LEU A 96 -13.35 -18.52 6.21
CA LEU A 96 -11.99 -18.87 6.65
C LEU A 96 -12.04 -19.38 8.09
N LEU A 97 -11.55 -20.59 8.32
CA LEU A 97 -11.60 -21.28 9.59
C LEU A 97 -10.23 -21.85 9.98
N GLY A 98 -10.04 -22.12 11.26
CA GLY A 98 -8.85 -22.80 11.79
C GLY A 98 -7.71 -21.82 12.17
N ALA A 99 -6.46 -22.20 11.94
CA ALA A 99 -5.30 -21.46 12.42
C ALA A 99 -4.92 -20.29 11.48
N HIS A 100 -4.34 -19.23 12.06
CA HIS A 100 -3.77 -18.09 11.31
C HIS A 100 -4.72 -17.37 10.34
N VAL A 101 -6.02 -17.44 10.57
CA VAL A 101 -7.05 -16.78 9.74
C VAL A 101 -6.75 -15.32 9.43
N PRO A 102 -6.29 -14.46 10.38
CA PRO A 102 -5.98 -13.06 10.07
C PRO A 102 -4.93 -12.88 8.97
N HIS A 103 -3.86 -13.66 8.96
CA HIS A 103 -2.83 -13.57 7.92
C HIS A 103 -3.29 -14.13 6.57
N VAL A 104 -4.11 -15.19 6.57
CA VAL A 104 -4.71 -15.72 5.34
C VAL A 104 -5.68 -14.70 4.76
N ALA A 105 -6.51 -14.06 5.58
CA ALA A 105 -7.43 -13.02 5.16
C ALA A 105 -6.68 -11.79 4.60
N GLU A 106 -5.62 -11.33 5.25
CA GLU A 106 -4.73 -10.27 4.76
C GLU A 106 -4.23 -10.59 3.34
N GLY A 107 -3.66 -11.78 3.17
CA GLY A 107 -3.16 -12.23 1.86
C GLY A 107 -4.25 -12.34 0.81
N ALA A 108 -5.45 -12.78 1.17
CA ALA A 108 -6.60 -12.85 0.27
C ALA A 108 -7.08 -11.45 -0.15
N ILE A 109 -7.15 -10.49 0.77
CA ILE A 109 -7.56 -9.11 0.48
C ILE A 109 -6.54 -8.44 -0.44
N LEU A 110 -5.24 -8.54 -0.12
CA LEU A 110 -4.16 -7.98 -0.93
C LEU A 110 -4.09 -8.61 -2.33
N GLY A 111 -4.30 -9.92 -2.42
CA GLY A 111 -4.29 -10.67 -3.68
C GLY A 111 -5.52 -10.48 -4.54
N ASN A 112 -6.63 -10.01 -3.96
CA ASN A 112 -7.87 -9.72 -4.71
C ASN A 112 -7.87 -8.33 -5.37
N TYR A 113 -6.84 -7.53 -5.14
CA TYR A 113 -6.72 -6.20 -5.73
C TYR A 113 -6.64 -6.27 -7.26
N GLN A 114 -7.36 -5.40 -7.93
CA GLN A 114 -7.31 -5.20 -9.38
C GLN A 114 -7.39 -3.71 -9.69
N PHE A 115 -6.55 -3.25 -10.60
CA PHE A 115 -6.62 -1.91 -11.17
C PHE A 115 -7.34 -1.99 -12.51
N LEU A 116 -8.64 -1.67 -12.54
CA LEU A 116 -9.51 -1.86 -13.70
C LEU A 116 -9.99 -0.55 -14.34
N ARG A 117 -9.54 0.60 -13.83
CA ARG A 117 -10.05 1.93 -14.17
C ARG A 117 -10.10 2.21 -15.67
N TYR A 118 -9.13 1.72 -16.43
CA TYR A 118 -8.98 2.02 -17.86
C TYR A 118 -9.46 0.92 -18.80
N PHE A 119 -10.04 -0.14 -18.27
CA PHE A 119 -10.60 -1.20 -19.10
C PHE A 119 -12.05 -0.94 -19.44
N SER A 120 -12.38 -0.90 -20.74
CA SER A 120 -13.77 -0.75 -21.21
C SER A 120 -14.68 -1.90 -20.79
N ASP A 121 -14.11 -3.10 -20.60
CA ASP A 121 -14.78 -4.31 -20.14
C ASP A 121 -14.50 -4.66 -18.66
N SER A 122 -14.22 -3.63 -17.84
CA SER A 122 -13.85 -3.78 -16.41
C SER A 122 -14.83 -4.67 -15.63
N HIS A 123 -16.13 -4.59 -15.94
CA HIS A 123 -17.17 -5.39 -15.31
C HIS A 123 -17.01 -6.91 -15.57
N LYS A 124 -16.45 -7.31 -16.73
CA LYS A 124 -16.18 -8.71 -17.09
C LYS A 124 -14.90 -9.22 -16.46
N ARG A 125 -13.96 -8.31 -16.14
CA ARG A 125 -12.65 -8.64 -15.55
C ARG A 125 -12.66 -8.65 -14.03
N LYS A 126 -13.72 -8.10 -13.44
CA LYS A 126 -13.82 -7.97 -11.99
C LYS A 126 -13.81 -9.33 -11.32
N ASN A 127 -12.95 -9.49 -10.32
CA ASN A 127 -12.91 -10.65 -9.45
C ASN A 127 -14.27 -10.88 -8.80
N SER A 128 -14.68 -12.16 -8.71
CA SER A 128 -15.95 -12.56 -8.12
C SER A 128 -15.95 -12.43 -6.60
N MET A 129 -14.82 -12.70 -5.94
CA MET A 129 -14.70 -12.68 -4.49
C MET A 129 -14.99 -11.29 -3.91
N ALA A 130 -16.07 -11.19 -3.15
CA ALA A 130 -16.55 -9.96 -2.53
C ALA A 130 -16.53 -10.01 -1.00
N GLN A 131 -16.60 -11.21 -0.39
CA GLN A 131 -16.81 -11.35 1.04
C GLN A 131 -16.03 -12.50 1.67
N LEU A 132 -15.40 -12.24 2.83
CA LEU A 132 -14.79 -13.23 3.71
C LEU A 132 -15.60 -13.33 5.01
N PHE A 133 -15.93 -14.55 5.42
CA PHE A 133 -16.52 -14.86 6.71
C PHE A 133 -15.42 -15.40 7.64
N VAL A 134 -15.34 -14.85 8.84
CA VAL A 134 -14.35 -15.24 9.87
C VAL A 134 -15.02 -15.35 11.22
N SER A 135 -14.42 -16.05 12.19
CA SER A 135 -14.93 -16.07 13.56
C SER A 135 -14.97 -14.66 14.16
N LYS A 136 -15.77 -14.47 15.20
CA LYS A 136 -15.83 -13.18 15.91
C LYS A 136 -14.48 -12.80 16.54
N GLU A 137 -13.73 -13.81 17.00
CA GLU A 137 -12.37 -13.61 17.56
C GLU A 137 -11.38 -13.21 16.47
N ASP A 138 -11.41 -13.90 15.34
CA ASP A 138 -10.58 -13.56 14.18
C ASP A 138 -10.93 -12.18 13.60
N GLU A 139 -12.20 -11.79 13.60
CA GLU A 139 -12.64 -10.46 13.14
C GLU A 139 -11.99 -9.35 13.98
N GLN A 140 -11.93 -9.51 15.31
CA GLN A 140 -11.28 -8.55 16.20
C GLN A 140 -9.77 -8.45 15.93
N THR A 141 -9.11 -9.60 15.75
CA THR A 141 -7.67 -9.64 15.45
C THR A 141 -7.37 -9.12 14.04
N LEU A 142 -8.27 -9.32 13.09
CA LEU A 142 -8.14 -8.89 11.71
C LEU A 142 -8.42 -7.39 11.53
N ALA A 143 -9.18 -6.74 12.42
CA ALA A 143 -9.57 -5.35 12.25
C ALA A 143 -8.38 -4.38 12.02
N PRO A 144 -7.29 -4.37 12.84
CA PRO A 144 -6.14 -3.52 12.57
C PRO A 144 -5.39 -3.90 11.29
N ILE A 145 -5.34 -5.19 10.96
CA ILE A 145 -4.73 -5.68 9.71
C ILE A 145 -5.52 -5.17 8.50
N ALA A 146 -6.86 -5.21 8.58
CA ALA A 146 -7.74 -4.73 7.52
C ALA A 146 -7.56 -3.22 7.27
N ILE A 147 -7.37 -2.43 8.32
CA ILE A 147 -7.07 -0.99 8.22
C ILE A 147 -5.72 -0.76 7.52
N ALA A 148 -4.65 -1.45 7.94
CA ALA A 148 -3.34 -1.37 7.30
C ALA A 148 -3.40 -1.80 5.82
N THR A 149 -4.16 -2.86 5.53
CA THR A 149 -4.40 -3.35 4.17
C THR A 149 -5.15 -2.32 3.32
N MET A 150 -6.13 -1.61 3.88
CA MET A 150 -6.83 -0.53 3.19
C MET A 150 -5.85 0.59 2.78
N GLY A 151 -4.95 1.02 3.68
CA GLY A 151 -3.89 1.97 3.36
C GLY A 151 -2.97 1.49 2.22
N THR A 152 -2.61 0.21 2.23
CA THR A 152 -1.81 -0.43 1.17
C THR A 152 -2.53 -0.45 -0.16
N LEU A 153 -3.83 -0.79 -0.19
CA LEU A 153 -4.63 -0.80 -1.42
C LEU A 153 -4.79 0.61 -1.99
N PHE A 154 -4.96 1.61 -1.12
CA PHE A 154 -5.01 3.01 -1.55
C PHE A 154 -3.67 3.47 -2.16
N ALA A 155 -2.54 3.13 -1.54
CA ALA A 155 -1.23 3.40 -2.11
C ALA A 155 -1.04 2.75 -3.49
N ARG A 156 -1.47 1.48 -3.68
CA ARG A 156 -1.44 0.80 -4.98
C ARG A 156 -2.30 1.49 -6.03
N GLU A 157 -3.46 2.03 -5.65
CA GLU A 157 -4.34 2.79 -6.56
C GLU A 157 -3.65 4.06 -7.05
N LEU A 158 -2.97 4.79 -6.16
CA LEU A 158 -2.20 5.98 -6.52
C LEU A 158 -1.04 5.65 -7.47
N VAL A 159 -0.24 4.63 -7.13
CA VAL A 159 0.93 4.20 -7.93
C VAL A 159 0.53 3.70 -9.33
N ASN A 160 -0.62 3.04 -9.45
CA ASN A 160 -1.09 2.52 -10.74
C ASN A 160 -1.70 3.60 -11.64
N THR A 161 -2.14 4.73 -11.07
CA THR A 161 -2.80 5.80 -11.83
C THR A 161 -1.76 6.55 -12.69
N PRO A 162 -1.95 6.64 -14.03
CA PRO A 162 -1.07 7.38 -14.92
C PRO A 162 -1.05 8.88 -14.61
N VAL A 163 0.07 9.55 -14.94
CA VAL A 163 0.27 10.98 -14.65
C VAL A 163 -0.76 11.90 -15.32
N ILE A 164 -1.37 11.49 -16.42
CA ILE A 164 -2.44 12.25 -17.08
C ILE A 164 -3.68 12.42 -16.18
N ASP A 165 -3.87 11.51 -15.21
CA ASP A 165 -4.95 11.53 -14.22
C ASP A 165 -4.43 11.68 -12.78
N LEU A 166 -3.12 11.81 -12.60
CA LEU A 166 -2.50 11.98 -11.29
C LEU A 166 -1.27 12.90 -11.38
N THR A 167 -1.51 14.19 -11.63
CA THR A 167 -0.50 15.24 -11.49
C THR A 167 -0.13 15.45 -10.02
N ALA A 168 0.87 16.28 -9.72
CA ALA A 168 1.21 16.64 -8.33
C ALA A 168 0.00 17.28 -7.61
N THR A 169 -0.78 18.11 -8.31
CA THR A 169 -2.02 18.70 -7.80
C THR A 169 -3.09 17.65 -7.52
N ASP A 170 -3.25 16.66 -8.41
CA ASP A 170 -4.21 15.57 -8.21
C ASP A 170 -3.81 14.68 -7.04
N LEU A 171 -2.51 14.41 -6.86
CA LEU A 171 -2.00 13.68 -5.69
C LEU A 171 -2.36 14.41 -4.39
N ALA A 172 -2.22 15.75 -4.37
CA ALA A 172 -2.64 16.56 -3.22
C ALA A 172 -4.15 16.50 -3.00
N ASN A 173 -4.96 16.49 -4.06
CA ASN A 173 -6.41 16.34 -3.97
C ASN A 173 -6.80 14.95 -3.43
N GLN A 174 -6.13 13.89 -3.85
CA GLN A 174 -6.34 12.54 -3.27
C GLN A 174 -6.00 12.51 -1.77
N ALA A 175 -4.92 13.18 -1.34
CA ALA A 175 -4.58 13.31 0.07
C ALA A 175 -5.64 14.12 0.85
N LYS A 176 -6.20 15.20 0.26
CA LYS A 176 -7.31 15.98 0.84
C LYS A 176 -8.58 15.13 1.03
N GLU A 177 -8.92 14.32 0.04
CA GLU A 177 -10.07 13.41 0.16
C GLU A 177 -9.84 12.32 1.22
N ALA A 178 -8.63 11.79 1.32
CA ALA A 178 -8.24 10.86 2.37
C ALA A 178 -8.34 11.51 3.76
N SER A 179 -7.85 12.75 3.91
CA SER A 179 -7.95 13.54 5.15
C SER A 179 -9.40 13.69 5.61
N LYS A 180 -10.32 14.06 4.71
CA LYS A 180 -11.76 14.19 5.02
C LYS A 180 -12.37 12.86 5.47
N ARG A 181 -11.94 11.75 4.84
CA ARG A 181 -12.49 10.41 5.11
C ARG A 181 -12.02 9.83 6.43
N HIS A 182 -10.73 10.02 6.76
CA HIS A 182 -10.08 9.34 7.88
C HIS A 182 -9.79 10.26 9.08
N GLY A 183 -9.94 11.60 8.93
CA GLY A 183 -9.90 12.53 10.07
C GLY A 183 -8.52 13.06 10.47
N PHE A 184 -7.50 12.99 9.62
CA PHE A 184 -6.25 13.71 9.84
C PHE A 184 -6.31 15.13 9.23
N SER A 185 -5.52 16.07 9.73
CA SER A 185 -5.44 17.42 9.17
C SER A 185 -4.49 17.48 7.98
N ILE A 186 -4.73 18.40 7.05
CA ILE A 186 -3.91 18.57 5.85
C ILE A 186 -3.76 20.04 5.48
N GLU A 187 -2.54 20.42 5.12
CA GLU A 187 -2.21 21.69 4.47
C GLU A 187 -1.46 21.37 3.17
N VAL A 188 -1.76 22.12 2.10
CA VAL A 188 -1.06 21.99 0.83
C VAL A 188 -0.49 23.35 0.46
N LEU A 189 0.84 23.43 0.40
CA LEU A 189 1.54 24.62 -0.06
C LEU A 189 1.62 24.59 -1.58
N GLU A 190 1.16 25.65 -2.20
CA GLU A 190 1.25 25.88 -3.63
C GLU A 190 2.58 26.54 -4.01
N LYS A 191 2.89 26.63 -5.31
CA LYS A 191 4.14 27.12 -5.86
C LYS A 191 4.63 28.43 -5.21
N LYS A 192 3.75 29.43 -5.03
CA LYS A 192 4.10 30.72 -4.39
C LYS A 192 4.59 30.57 -2.94
N GLN A 193 3.99 29.66 -2.19
CA GLN A 193 4.40 29.38 -0.81
C GLN A 193 5.72 28.61 -0.78
N ILE A 194 5.91 27.67 -1.72
CA ILE A 194 7.15 26.92 -1.92
C ILE A 194 8.31 27.89 -2.26
N GLU A 195 8.06 28.86 -3.15
CA GLU A 195 9.01 29.95 -3.50
C GLU A 195 9.35 30.80 -2.27
N SER A 196 8.35 31.18 -1.48
CA SER A 196 8.55 31.98 -0.24
C SER A 196 9.37 31.22 0.79
N LEU A 197 9.26 29.91 0.85
CA LEU A 197 10.05 29.03 1.71
C LEU A 197 11.42 28.68 1.13
N LYS A 198 11.72 29.16 -0.08
CA LYS A 198 12.99 28.93 -0.79
C LYS A 198 13.33 27.44 -0.95
N MET A 199 12.34 26.61 -1.23
CA MET A 199 12.52 25.17 -1.46
C MET A 199 13.14 24.95 -2.85
N GLY A 200 14.44 25.27 -2.97
CA GLY A 200 15.12 25.28 -4.26
C GLY A 200 15.31 23.91 -4.89
N GLY A 201 15.37 22.84 -4.09
CA GLY A 201 15.41 21.46 -4.60
C GLY A 201 14.10 21.09 -5.32
N LEU A 202 12.95 21.36 -4.68
CA LEU A 202 11.63 21.09 -5.26
C LEU A 202 11.36 21.97 -6.50
N LEU A 203 11.72 23.25 -6.43
CA LEU A 203 11.54 24.20 -7.54
C LEU A 203 12.41 23.85 -8.75
N ALA A 204 13.67 23.47 -8.53
CA ALA A 204 14.59 23.12 -9.61
C ALA A 204 14.13 21.89 -10.39
N VAL A 205 13.69 20.84 -9.71
CA VAL A 205 13.13 19.65 -10.38
C VAL A 205 11.89 20.02 -11.20
N ASN A 206 11.07 20.95 -10.71
CA ASN A 206 9.85 21.40 -11.41
C ASN A 206 10.12 22.31 -12.62
N TYR A 207 11.28 22.93 -12.76
CA TYR A 207 11.51 23.95 -13.81
C TYR A 207 11.18 23.51 -15.23
N GLY A 208 11.36 22.23 -15.57
CA GLY A 208 11.03 21.68 -16.88
C GLY A 208 9.54 21.37 -17.07
N SER A 209 8.74 21.37 -16.01
CA SER A 209 7.33 20.99 -16.06
C SER A 209 6.40 22.16 -16.30
N PRO A 210 5.32 21.96 -17.09
CA PRO A 210 4.20 22.91 -17.17
C PRO A 210 3.28 22.85 -15.93
N GLU A 211 3.30 21.73 -15.18
CA GLU A 211 2.46 21.50 -14.00
C GLU A 211 3.14 22.09 -12.74
N PRO A 212 2.38 22.76 -11.84
CA PRO A 212 2.95 23.34 -10.64
C PRO A 212 3.35 22.27 -9.61
N PRO A 213 4.42 22.50 -8.84
CA PRO A 213 4.76 21.66 -7.70
C PRO A 213 3.83 21.96 -6.54
N VAL A 214 3.65 20.99 -5.65
CA VAL A 214 2.97 21.16 -4.38
C VAL A 214 3.78 20.54 -3.23
N PHE A 215 3.61 21.06 -2.02
CA PHE A 215 4.16 20.46 -0.82
C PHE A 215 3.02 20.12 0.14
N ILE A 216 2.80 18.82 0.38
CA ILE A 216 1.67 18.31 1.15
C ILE A 216 2.14 18.06 2.58
N ILE A 217 1.42 18.61 3.55
CA ILE A 217 1.68 18.47 4.98
C ILE A 217 0.43 17.82 5.59
N MET A 218 0.60 16.67 6.20
CA MET A 218 -0.46 15.91 6.86
C MET A 218 -0.13 15.76 8.34
N GLU A 219 -1.12 15.82 9.22
CA GLU A 219 -0.91 15.64 10.66
C GLU A 219 -2.02 14.79 11.26
N HIS A 220 -1.63 13.70 11.92
CA HIS A 220 -2.45 12.91 12.81
C HIS A 220 -1.98 13.15 14.23
N LYS A 221 -2.78 13.87 15.04
CA LYS A 221 -2.47 14.24 16.41
C LYS A 221 -3.65 13.96 17.34
N PRO A 222 -3.84 12.71 17.75
CA PRO A 222 -4.90 12.34 18.67
C PRO A 222 -4.63 12.89 20.07
N LYS A 223 -5.71 13.14 20.85
CA LYS A 223 -5.59 13.69 22.20
C LYS A 223 -4.82 12.80 23.18
N ASN A 224 -4.78 11.50 22.92
CA ASN A 224 -4.12 10.46 23.70
C ASN A 224 -2.75 10.06 23.12
N ALA A 225 -2.15 10.88 22.27
CA ALA A 225 -0.81 10.60 21.73
C ALA A 225 0.21 10.35 22.84
N LYS A 226 0.98 9.26 22.71
CA LYS A 226 1.95 8.81 23.72
C LYS A 226 3.35 9.42 23.54
N ASN A 227 3.65 9.90 22.33
CA ASN A 227 4.93 10.54 22.01
C ASN A 227 4.83 12.06 22.18
N GLU A 228 5.80 12.65 22.86
CA GLU A 228 5.90 14.12 23.06
C GLU A 228 6.32 14.83 21.77
N LYS A 229 7.24 14.23 21.02
CA LYS A 229 7.73 14.73 19.75
C LYS A 229 7.15 13.88 18.60
N PRO A 230 6.75 14.48 17.46
CA PRO A 230 6.15 13.71 16.39
C PRO A 230 7.14 12.76 15.71
N LEU A 231 6.59 11.68 15.17
CA LEU A 231 7.25 10.91 14.11
C LEU A 231 6.98 11.62 12.79
N VAL A 232 8.00 11.79 11.95
CA VAL A 232 7.84 12.42 10.64
C VAL A 232 8.07 11.36 9.55
N LEU A 233 7.11 11.21 8.66
CA LEU A 233 7.21 10.40 7.46
C LEU A 233 7.38 11.33 6.27
N VAL A 234 8.45 11.13 5.48
CA VAL A 234 8.72 11.91 4.27
C VAL A 234 8.56 11.00 3.06
N GLY A 235 7.72 11.40 2.09
CA GLY A 235 7.45 10.58 0.90
C GLY A 235 7.90 11.27 -0.38
N LYS A 236 8.78 10.63 -1.17
CA LYS A 236 9.11 11.09 -2.52
C LYS A 236 7.86 11.11 -3.39
N GLY A 237 7.53 12.28 -3.97
CA GLY A 237 6.32 12.52 -4.75
C GLY A 237 6.59 12.91 -6.21
N VAL A 238 7.54 12.26 -6.90
CA VAL A 238 7.77 12.49 -8.32
C VAL A 238 6.73 11.70 -9.12
N VAL A 239 5.64 12.37 -9.53
CA VAL A 239 4.48 11.73 -10.18
C VAL A 239 4.79 11.16 -11.56
N TYR A 240 5.84 11.66 -12.21
CA TYR A 240 6.47 11.06 -13.38
C TYR A 240 7.91 11.52 -13.52
N ASP A 241 8.83 10.59 -13.70
CA ASP A 241 10.26 10.88 -13.85
C ASP A 241 10.77 10.52 -15.24
N THR A 242 11.11 11.52 -16.04
CA THR A 242 11.77 11.33 -17.33
C THR A 242 13.30 11.32 -17.23
N GLY A 243 13.86 11.64 -16.05
CA GLY A 243 15.27 11.96 -15.86
C GLY A 243 15.62 13.41 -16.13
N GLY A 244 14.67 14.25 -16.55
CA GLY A 244 14.92 15.63 -16.96
C GLY A 244 15.81 15.70 -18.20
N LEU A 245 16.83 16.56 -18.22
CA LEU A 245 17.79 16.63 -19.33
C LEU A 245 18.76 15.44 -19.36
N SER A 246 19.00 14.77 -18.24
CA SER A 246 19.66 13.45 -18.19
C SER A 246 18.65 12.36 -18.53
N LEU A 247 18.05 12.45 -19.73
CA LEU A 247 16.88 11.70 -20.17
C LEU A 247 17.08 10.19 -20.08
N LYS A 248 16.14 9.50 -19.44
CA LYS A 248 16.12 8.03 -19.35
C LYS A 248 15.94 7.38 -20.74
N PRO A 249 16.60 6.27 -21.03
CA PRO A 249 16.21 5.41 -22.16
C PRO A 249 14.75 4.95 -22.05
N SER A 250 14.06 4.84 -23.18
CA SER A 250 12.61 4.54 -23.22
C SER A 250 12.20 3.33 -22.39
N ASN A 251 12.99 2.24 -22.44
CA ASN A 251 12.73 1.00 -21.72
C ASN A 251 12.88 1.11 -20.17
N PHE A 252 13.41 2.23 -19.68
CA PHE A 252 13.49 2.54 -18.24
C PHE A 252 12.53 3.66 -17.82
N MET A 253 11.68 4.13 -18.75
CA MET A 253 10.75 5.23 -18.51
C MET A 253 9.29 4.75 -18.33
N ASP A 254 8.94 3.58 -18.87
CA ASP A 254 7.57 3.10 -18.97
C ASP A 254 6.82 3.03 -17.62
N ASP A 255 7.53 2.65 -16.54
CA ASP A 255 6.98 2.50 -15.19
C ASP A 255 7.20 3.72 -14.29
N MET A 256 7.73 4.83 -14.82
CA MET A 256 8.10 6.02 -14.01
C MET A 256 6.91 6.81 -13.46
N LYS A 257 5.68 6.45 -13.76
CA LYS A 257 4.48 6.85 -13.02
C LYS A 257 4.52 6.37 -11.56
N SER A 258 5.31 5.35 -11.26
CA SER A 258 5.47 4.76 -9.92
C SER A 258 6.48 5.50 -9.03
N ASP A 259 7.14 6.53 -9.55
CA ASP A 259 8.22 7.23 -8.85
C ASP A 259 7.73 8.16 -7.71
N MET A 260 6.45 8.11 -7.46
CA MET A 260 5.76 8.69 -6.30
C MET A 260 5.31 7.61 -5.28
N GLY A 261 5.86 6.41 -5.36
CA GLY A 261 5.54 5.30 -4.46
C GLY A 261 5.76 5.63 -2.98
N GLY A 262 6.80 6.42 -2.68
CA GLY A 262 7.06 6.92 -1.34
C GLY A 262 5.93 7.83 -0.82
N ALA A 263 5.47 8.78 -1.65
CA ALA A 263 4.32 9.63 -1.33
C ALA A 263 3.04 8.82 -1.10
N ALA A 264 2.78 7.86 -1.99
CA ALA A 264 1.62 6.97 -1.89
C ALA A 264 1.64 6.16 -0.58
N ALA A 265 2.82 5.64 -0.19
CA ALA A 265 3.00 4.91 1.05
C ALA A 265 2.75 5.81 2.28
N VAL A 266 3.27 7.05 2.28
CA VAL A 266 3.02 8.01 3.37
C VAL A 266 1.54 8.37 3.47
N ILE A 267 0.86 8.68 2.35
CA ILE A 267 -0.58 9.02 2.35
C ILE A 267 -1.40 7.81 2.84
N GLY A 268 -1.07 6.60 2.39
CA GLY A 268 -1.69 5.36 2.86
C GLY A 268 -1.48 5.11 4.35
N ALA A 269 -0.26 5.33 4.86
CA ALA A 269 0.08 5.17 6.27
C ALA A 269 -0.66 6.20 7.15
N MET A 270 -0.73 7.48 6.73
CA MET A 270 -1.48 8.52 7.42
C MET A 270 -2.97 8.18 7.50
N SER A 271 -3.54 7.67 6.40
CA SER A 271 -4.93 7.22 6.34
C SER A 271 -5.20 6.06 7.30
N ALA A 272 -4.31 5.06 7.33
CA ALA A 272 -4.42 3.91 8.21
C ALA A 272 -4.23 4.29 9.69
N ALA A 273 -3.27 5.15 10.01
CA ALA A 273 -3.02 5.60 11.37
C ALA A 273 -4.21 6.37 11.94
N ALA A 274 -4.81 7.25 11.14
CA ALA A 274 -5.98 8.02 11.54
C ALA A 274 -7.24 7.15 11.68
N GLU A 275 -7.49 6.24 10.73
CA GLU A 275 -8.61 5.30 10.78
C GLU A 275 -8.53 4.36 12.01
N ALA A 276 -7.32 3.95 12.39
CA ALA A 276 -7.07 3.12 13.56
C ALA A 276 -7.06 3.92 14.88
N ASP A 277 -7.19 5.25 14.83
CA ASP A 277 -7.00 6.15 15.96
C ASP A 277 -5.72 5.80 16.76
N LEU A 278 -4.61 5.57 16.03
CA LEU A 278 -3.35 5.20 16.68
C LEU A 278 -2.91 6.29 17.66
N PRO A 279 -2.57 5.97 18.92
CA PRO A 279 -2.18 6.94 19.93
C PRO A 279 -0.75 7.48 19.72
N VAL A 280 -0.47 7.96 18.50
CA VAL A 280 0.84 8.45 18.07
C VAL A 280 0.67 9.73 17.25
N HIS A 281 1.40 10.79 17.62
CA HIS A 281 1.49 12.01 16.83
C HIS A 281 2.41 11.77 15.61
N ILE A 282 1.85 11.86 14.41
CA ILE A 282 2.54 11.61 13.14
C ILE A 282 2.38 12.82 12.22
N ILE A 283 3.47 13.24 11.57
CA ILE A 283 3.49 14.22 10.50
C ILE A 283 3.87 13.51 9.19
N GLY A 284 3.10 13.71 8.14
CA GLY A 284 3.43 13.26 6.79
C GLY A 284 3.84 14.46 5.92
N LEU A 285 5.00 14.40 5.28
CA LEU A 285 5.50 15.44 4.37
C LEU A 285 5.71 14.84 2.98
N VAL A 286 5.12 15.47 1.96
CA VAL A 286 5.25 15.00 0.58
C VAL A 286 5.58 16.17 -0.34
N PRO A 287 6.86 16.35 -0.74
CA PRO A 287 7.23 17.20 -1.86
C PRO A 287 6.78 16.51 -3.16
N ALA A 288 5.87 17.13 -3.92
CA ALA A 288 5.34 16.54 -5.14
C ALA A 288 5.53 17.42 -6.36
N THR A 289 6.01 16.79 -7.44
CA THR A 289 6.28 17.40 -8.77
C THR A 289 6.42 16.27 -9.78
N ASP A 290 6.57 16.60 -11.06
CA ASP A 290 7.18 15.73 -12.06
C ASP A 290 8.56 16.25 -12.47
N ASN A 291 9.38 15.37 -13.04
CA ASN A 291 10.70 15.71 -13.61
C ASN A 291 10.61 15.59 -15.13
N ARG A 292 10.64 16.74 -15.82
CA ARG A 292 10.43 16.80 -17.26
C ARG A 292 11.58 17.54 -17.98
N PRO A 293 11.94 17.13 -19.21
CA PRO A 293 12.71 18.00 -20.10
C PRO A 293 11.83 19.16 -20.55
N GLY A 294 12.40 20.34 -20.61
CA GLY A 294 11.70 21.55 -21.04
C GLY A 294 12.65 22.70 -21.25
N GLY A 295 12.18 23.80 -21.82
CA GLY A 295 13.01 24.96 -22.13
C GLY A 295 13.65 25.62 -20.89
N ASN A 296 13.06 25.43 -19.72
CA ASN A 296 13.55 25.98 -18.45
C ASN A 296 14.08 24.87 -17.49
N ALA A 297 14.21 23.62 -17.96
CA ALA A 297 14.66 22.53 -17.12
C ALA A 297 16.06 22.79 -16.56
N VAL A 298 16.30 22.38 -15.31
CA VAL A 298 17.61 22.44 -14.68
C VAL A 298 18.63 21.64 -15.50
N THR A 299 19.81 22.21 -15.67
CA THR A 299 20.92 21.63 -16.47
C THR A 299 21.96 20.98 -15.55
N PRO A 300 22.59 19.88 -15.98
CA PRO A 300 23.79 19.39 -15.30
C PRO A 300 24.86 20.51 -15.21
N GLY A 301 25.36 20.71 -13.98
CA GLY A 301 26.28 21.83 -13.69
C GLY A 301 25.59 23.06 -13.06
N ASP A 302 24.26 23.15 -13.08
CA ASP A 302 23.56 24.19 -12.34
C ASP A 302 23.76 24.03 -10.82
N VAL A 303 23.88 25.18 -10.14
CA VAL A 303 23.95 25.22 -8.67
C VAL A 303 22.64 25.75 -8.11
N ILE A 304 21.95 24.91 -7.36
CA ILE A 304 20.70 25.24 -6.68
C ILE A 304 20.94 25.52 -5.20
N THR A 305 20.00 26.20 -4.55
CA THR A 305 20.07 26.47 -3.11
C THR A 305 18.88 25.81 -2.40
N ILE A 306 19.16 24.89 -1.49
CA ILE A 306 18.16 24.23 -0.65
C ILE A 306 17.61 25.23 0.39
N SER A 307 16.44 24.95 0.95
CA SER A 307 15.73 25.87 1.84
C SER A 307 16.48 26.29 3.12
N ASP A 308 17.54 25.56 3.52
CA ASP A 308 18.42 25.93 4.63
C ASP A 308 19.66 26.77 4.20
N GLY A 309 19.77 27.10 2.91
CA GLY A 309 20.87 27.86 2.35
C GLY A 309 22.02 27.01 1.80
N THR A 310 21.94 25.67 1.89
CA THR A 310 22.96 24.76 1.33
C THR A 310 22.97 24.84 -0.19
N SER A 311 24.13 25.08 -0.80
CA SER A 311 24.33 25.06 -2.24
C SER A 311 24.61 23.63 -2.71
N VAL A 312 23.93 23.20 -3.78
CA VAL A 312 24.08 21.88 -4.38
C VAL A 312 24.29 22.01 -5.88
N GLU A 313 25.41 21.47 -6.39
CA GLU A 313 25.64 21.32 -7.83
C GLU A 313 24.90 20.11 -8.34
N VAL A 314 24.03 20.26 -9.34
CA VAL A 314 23.24 19.21 -9.96
C VAL A 314 24.07 18.56 -11.06
N MET A 315 24.74 17.44 -10.77
CA MET A 315 25.55 16.71 -11.75
C MET A 315 24.73 15.78 -12.65
N ASN A 316 23.55 15.37 -12.18
CA ASN A 316 22.64 14.47 -12.90
C ASN A 316 21.19 14.84 -12.54
N THR A 317 20.41 15.22 -13.53
CA THR A 317 19.00 15.60 -13.34
C THR A 317 18.07 14.38 -13.13
N ASP A 318 18.56 13.15 -13.35
CA ASP A 318 17.90 11.88 -12.98
C ASP A 318 18.16 11.48 -11.51
N ALA A 319 18.71 12.40 -10.73
CA ALA A 319 18.85 12.28 -9.28
C ALA A 319 17.93 13.29 -8.53
N GLU A 320 16.77 13.56 -9.08
CA GLU A 320 15.77 14.55 -8.67
C GLU A 320 15.15 14.23 -7.30
N GLY A 321 14.95 12.93 -6.99
CA GLY A 321 14.33 12.50 -5.74
C GLY A 321 15.05 13.03 -4.51
N ARG A 322 16.38 12.94 -4.46
CA ARG A 322 17.19 13.47 -3.35
C ARG A 322 17.11 15.00 -3.24
N LEU A 323 16.88 15.70 -4.34
CA LEU A 323 16.76 17.17 -4.34
C LEU A 323 15.44 17.60 -3.68
N ILE A 324 14.31 17.01 -4.08
CA ILE A 324 13.02 17.33 -3.46
C ILE A 324 12.94 16.88 -1.99
N LEU A 325 13.55 15.73 -1.65
CA LEU A 325 13.61 15.24 -0.28
C LEU A 325 14.44 16.13 0.63
N SER A 326 15.50 16.79 0.12
CA SER A 326 16.33 17.67 0.93
C SER A 326 15.53 18.83 1.53
N ASP A 327 14.66 19.48 0.75
CA ASP A 327 13.77 20.53 1.25
C ASP A 327 12.75 20.01 2.27
N ALA A 328 12.21 18.82 2.03
CA ALA A 328 11.27 18.19 2.95
C ALA A 328 11.92 17.83 4.31
N LEU A 329 13.16 17.33 4.28
CA LEU A 329 13.94 17.01 5.47
C LEU A 329 14.32 18.28 6.26
N VAL A 330 14.67 19.38 5.54
CA VAL A 330 14.87 20.68 6.20
C VAL A 330 13.57 21.18 6.84
N TYR A 331 12.45 21.07 6.12
CA TYR A 331 11.14 21.47 6.65
C TYR A 331 10.75 20.66 7.89
N ALA A 332 11.06 19.36 7.92
CA ALA A 332 10.79 18.45 9.05
C ALA A 332 11.39 18.95 10.38
N LYS A 333 12.54 19.64 10.34
CA LYS A 333 13.20 20.20 11.55
C LYS A 333 12.30 21.14 12.35
N ARG A 334 11.31 21.77 11.72
CA ARG A 334 10.35 22.68 12.39
C ARG A 334 9.52 22.00 13.45
N TYR A 335 9.28 20.69 13.29
CA TYR A 335 8.51 19.88 14.23
C TYR A 335 9.35 19.30 15.38
N GLN A 336 10.68 19.46 15.35
CA GLN A 336 11.62 18.86 16.31
C GLN A 336 11.34 17.36 16.52
N PRO A 337 11.28 16.55 15.44
CA PRO A 337 10.81 15.18 15.48
C PRO A 337 11.69 14.29 16.35
N GLU A 338 11.08 13.24 16.92
CA GLU A 338 11.80 12.16 17.58
C GLU A 338 12.52 11.28 16.54
N LEU A 339 11.83 11.00 15.43
CA LEU A 339 12.32 10.17 14.34
C LEU A 339 11.79 10.71 13.02
N VAL A 340 12.65 10.69 12.01
CA VAL A 340 12.27 10.94 10.60
C VAL A 340 12.53 9.68 9.80
N ILE A 341 11.53 9.22 9.05
CA ILE A 341 11.64 8.11 8.11
C ILE A 341 11.30 8.63 6.73
N ASP A 342 12.20 8.50 5.78
CA ASP A 342 11.91 8.79 4.39
C ASP A 342 11.63 7.51 3.60
N LEU A 343 10.66 7.61 2.67
CA LEU A 343 10.24 6.55 1.78
C LEU A 343 10.37 7.07 0.35
N ALA A 344 11.22 6.41 -0.43
CA ALA A 344 11.54 6.94 -1.76
C ALA A 344 12.01 5.85 -2.73
N THR A 345 11.49 5.89 -3.94
CA THR A 345 11.95 5.11 -5.09
C THR A 345 13.18 5.81 -5.69
N LEU A 346 14.38 5.60 -5.12
CA LEU A 346 15.59 6.35 -5.48
C LEU A 346 16.46 5.62 -6.50
N THR A 347 16.63 4.31 -6.35
CA THR A 347 17.49 3.49 -7.23
C THR A 347 16.91 2.09 -7.41
N GLY A 348 17.26 1.41 -8.51
CA GLY A 348 16.91 0.01 -8.73
C GLY A 348 17.78 -1.00 -7.97
N ALA A 349 18.73 -0.53 -7.16
CA ALA A 349 19.69 -1.37 -6.44
C ALA A 349 19.32 -1.60 -4.95
N ALA A 350 18.21 -1.05 -4.49
CA ALA A 350 17.73 -1.16 -3.10
C ALA A 350 16.75 -2.32 -2.91
#